data_42da79a23160125858eb73fb0cbcc95d
#
_entry.id   42da79a23160125858eb73fb0cbcc95d
#
_cell.length_a   1.000
_cell.length_b   1.000
_cell.length_c   1.000
_cell.angle_alpha   90.00
_cell.angle_beta   90.00
_cell.angle_gamma   90.00
#
_symmetry.space_group_name_H-M   'P 1'
#
loop_
_entity.id
_entity.type
_entity.pdbx_description
1 polymer ?
#
loop_
_entity_poly.entity_id
_entity_poly.type
_entity_poly.pdbx_seq_one_letter_code
_entity_poly.pdbx_strand_id
1 'polypeptide(L)'
;MQNATLSSPIQISERAQVLDVLRGLALLGIFLNNIYAFSGYGFLEEVQQLKFATYQMDRIADYLQTTLVEGKFYSLFSLLFGIGFSIILRRGEQKGNNTTALFYRRLLVLFLIGAAHLFLLWEGDILLLYALLGALLPLFRNCTNRTLLIWAAALIISPVVIDLMKLWLEASPAQFLLPIGVAIDAENGITEQNWRSFLFTENSGWKEWRAWQESGWAIRFHYLLDSNRLPKVLGVFLLGFYAGRKRI
;
A
#
# COMPACT_ATOMS: atom_id res chain seq x y z
N MET A 1 -29.30 -31.41 1.06
CA MET A 1 -28.83 -30.17 1.69
C MET A 1 -27.44 -30.47 2.29
N GLN A 2 -26.37 -30.12 1.56
CA GLN A 2 -25.02 -30.23 2.08
C GLN A 2 -24.82 -29.15 3.14
N ASN A 3 -24.60 -29.56 4.37
CA ASN A 3 -24.21 -28.65 5.45
C ASN A 3 -22.94 -27.91 5.03
N ALA A 4 -23.04 -26.62 4.78
CA ALA A 4 -21.89 -25.76 4.63
C ALA A 4 -21.13 -25.78 5.96
N THR A 5 -20.07 -26.55 6.04
CA THR A 5 -19.16 -26.55 7.19
C THR A 5 -18.57 -25.16 7.30
N LEU A 6 -19.02 -24.40 8.29
CA LEU A 6 -18.44 -23.11 8.65
C LEU A 6 -16.94 -23.33 8.87
N SER A 7 -16.11 -22.56 8.15
CA SER A 7 -14.66 -22.64 8.32
C SER A 7 -14.31 -22.22 9.74
N SER A 8 -13.84 -23.17 10.56
CA SER A 8 -13.39 -22.88 11.92
C SER A 8 -12.17 -21.96 11.92
N PRO A 9 -12.00 -21.09 12.92
CA PRO A 9 -10.80 -20.29 13.10
C PRO A 9 -9.54 -21.17 13.13
N ILE A 10 -8.42 -20.63 12.65
CA ILE A 10 -7.13 -21.33 12.65
C ILE A 10 -6.70 -21.59 14.10
N GLN A 11 -6.38 -22.82 14.43
CA GLN A 11 -5.85 -23.18 15.75
C GLN A 11 -4.46 -22.58 15.97
N ILE A 12 -4.11 -22.22 17.21
CA ILE A 12 -2.83 -21.58 17.55
C ILE A 12 -1.64 -22.45 17.11
N SER A 13 -1.75 -23.76 17.25
CA SER A 13 -0.73 -24.75 16.82
C SER A 13 -0.50 -24.76 15.28
N GLU A 14 -1.45 -24.26 14.49
CA GLU A 14 -1.35 -24.20 13.03
C GLU A 14 -0.81 -22.87 12.51
N ARG A 15 -0.60 -21.89 13.39
CA ARG A 15 -0.07 -20.56 13.02
C ARG A 15 1.42 -20.63 12.76
N ALA A 16 1.85 -20.10 11.64
CA ALA A 16 3.26 -19.85 11.38
C ALA A 16 3.68 -18.59 12.17
N GLN A 17 4.08 -18.73 13.42
CA GLN A 17 4.43 -17.63 14.33
C GLN A 17 5.40 -16.63 13.69
N VAL A 18 6.39 -17.12 12.94
CA VAL A 18 7.35 -16.26 12.22
C VAL A 18 6.65 -15.30 11.26
N LEU A 19 5.60 -15.76 10.53
CA LEU A 19 4.89 -14.88 9.60
C LEU A 19 4.09 -13.80 10.34
N ASP A 20 3.57 -14.09 11.53
CA ASP A 20 2.84 -13.11 12.33
C ASP A 20 3.80 -12.08 12.94
N VAL A 21 4.99 -12.50 13.39
CA VAL A 21 6.07 -11.59 13.84
C VAL A 21 6.53 -10.68 12.70
N LEU A 22 6.78 -11.26 11.51
CA LEU A 22 7.18 -10.47 10.33
C LEU A 22 6.11 -9.47 9.88
N ARG A 23 4.82 -9.83 10.00
CA ARG A 23 3.72 -8.88 9.74
C ARG A 23 3.70 -7.75 10.75
N GLY A 24 3.89 -8.06 12.04
CA GLY A 24 3.99 -7.06 13.10
C GLY A 24 5.16 -6.10 12.86
N LEU A 25 6.33 -6.63 12.50
CA LEU A 25 7.50 -5.83 12.15
C LEU A 25 7.24 -4.94 10.92
N ALA A 26 6.60 -5.50 9.88
CA ALA A 26 6.26 -4.75 8.69
C ALA A 26 5.28 -3.60 8.99
N LEU A 27 4.26 -3.84 9.84
CA LEU A 27 3.33 -2.80 10.29
C LEU A 27 4.03 -1.72 11.10
N LEU A 28 4.94 -2.10 12.01
CA LEU A 28 5.74 -1.13 12.76
C LEU A 28 6.58 -0.24 11.82
N GLY A 29 7.23 -0.83 10.82
CA GLY A 29 8.01 -0.05 9.85
C GLY A 29 7.14 0.86 8.98
N ILE A 30 5.94 0.42 8.57
CA ILE A 30 4.97 1.27 7.88
C ILE A 30 4.53 2.42 8.77
N PHE A 31 4.26 2.17 10.06
CA PHE A 31 3.90 3.21 11.02
C PHE A 31 5.03 4.24 11.18
N LEU A 32 6.28 3.80 11.33
CA LEU A 32 7.44 4.69 11.42
C LEU A 32 7.59 5.56 10.17
N ASN A 33 7.33 5.00 8.98
CA ASN A 33 7.32 5.78 7.74
C ASN A 33 6.23 6.87 7.73
N ASN A 34 5.07 6.57 8.31
CA ASN A 34 3.93 7.47 8.31
C ASN A 34 4.02 8.55 9.40
N ILE A 35 4.83 8.36 10.45
CA ILE A 35 5.06 9.38 11.50
C ILE A 35 5.49 10.71 10.90
N TYR A 36 6.32 10.69 9.86
CA TYR A 36 6.81 11.89 9.18
C TYR A 36 5.66 12.76 8.64
N ALA A 37 4.63 12.14 8.07
CA ALA A 37 3.43 12.84 7.62
C ALA A 37 2.52 13.23 8.80
N PHE A 38 2.29 12.32 9.76
CA PHE A 38 1.39 12.56 10.89
C PHE A 38 1.89 13.65 11.86
N SER A 39 3.21 13.80 12.00
CA SER A 39 3.80 14.84 12.83
C SER A 39 3.71 16.25 12.21
N GLY A 40 3.38 16.36 10.93
CA GLY A 40 3.42 17.61 10.19
C GLY A 40 4.84 18.06 9.79
N TYR A 41 5.88 17.42 10.32
CA TYR A 41 7.28 17.80 10.05
C TYR A 41 7.62 17.71 8.56
N GLY A 42 7.09 16.71 7.85
CA GLY A 42 7.28 16.53 6.40
C GLY A 42 6.68 17.64 5.53
N PHE A 43 5.77 18.43 6.07
CA PHE A 43 5.14 19.56 5.37
C PHE A 43 5.89 20.90 5.61
N LEU A 44 6.82 20.95 6.58
CA LEU A 44 7.60 22.14 6.85
C LEU A 44 8.65 22.39 5.76
N GLU A 45 8.86 23.66 5.43
CA GLU A 45 9.98 24.06 4.60
C GLU A 45 11.29 23.98 5.39
N GLU A 46 12.41 23.82 4.69
CA GLU A 46 13.72 23.68 5.32
C GLU A 46 14.05 24.86 6.27
N VAL A 47 13.66 26.08 5.88
CA VAL A 47 13.82 27.27 6.73
C VAL A 47 13.05 27.17 8.06
N GLN A 48 11.92 26.47 8.06
CA GLN A 48 11.13 26.22 9.27
C GLN A 48 11.76 25.10 10.11
N GLN A 49 12.22 24.03 9.45
CA GLN A 49 12.92 22.92 10.11
C GLN A 49 14.21 23.36 10.79
N LEU A 50 14.96 24.30 10.19
CA LEU A 50 16.20 24.89 10.77
C LEU A 50 15.98 25.59 12.13
N LYS A 51 14.74 25.98 12.45
CA LYS A 51 14.41 26.62 13.74
C LYS A 51 14.32 25.63 14.89
N PHE A 52 14.22 24.33 14.62
CA PHE A 52 14.18 23.33 15.68
C PHE A 52 15.55 23.04 16.21
N ALA A 53 15.70 23.00 17.56
CA ALA A 53 16.94 22.62 18.21
C ALA A 53 17.43 21.22 17.84
N THR A 54 16.52 20.37 17.40
CA THR A 54 16.74 18.96 16.98
C THR A 54 17.12 18.79 15.52
N TYR A 55 17.19 19.87 14.72
CA TYR A 55 17.36 19.80 13.26
C TYR A 55 18.46 18.84 12.79
N GLN A 56 19.62 18.84 13.43
CA GLN A 56 20.71 17.93 13.05
C GLN A 56 20.36 16.46 13.30
N MET A 57 19.65 16.17 14.39
CA MET A 57 19.18 14.82 14.72
C MET A 57 18.04 14.41 13.79
N ASP A 58 17.15 15.33 13.44
CA ASP A 58 16.05 15.12 12.53
C ASP A 58 16.57 14.77 11.13
N ARG A 59 17.63 15.40 10.64
CA ARG A 59 18.32 15.06 9.40
C ARG A 59 18.87 13.64 9.40
N ILE A 60 19.47 13.22 10.51
CA ILE A 60 19.96 11.84 10.67
C ILE A 60 18.79 10.86 10.66
N ALA A 61 17.72 11.17 11.38
CA ALA A 61 16.51 10.35 11.43
C ALA A 61 15.87 10.23 10.04
N ASP A 62 15.78 11.31 9.28
CA ASP A 62 15.26 11.33 7.91
C ASP A 62 16.12 10.46 6.98
N TYR A 63 17.44 10.58 7.05
CA TYR A 63 18.37 9.73 6.29
C TYR A 63 18.20 8.24 6.64
N LEU A 64 18.08 7.91 7.93
CA LEU A 64 17.84 6.53 8.36
C LEU A 64 16.47 6.02 7.90
N GLN A 65 15.43 6.85 8.00
CA GLN A 65 14.09 6.51 7.52
C GLN A 65 14.09 6.23 6.02
N THR A 66 14.64 7.12 5.21
CA THR A 66 14.71 6.96 3.75
C THR A 66 15.52 5.71 3.37
N THR A 67 16.65 5.50 4.07
CA THR A 67 17.55 4.38 3.73
C THR A 67 17.05 3.04 4.25
N LEU A 68 16.49 2.95 5.46
CA LEU A 68 16.18 1.69 6.12
C LEU A 68 14.68 1.35 6.15
N VAL A 69 13.79 2.34 6.04
CA VAL A 69 12.35 2.16 6.24
C VAL A 69 11.58 2.33 4.95
N GLU A 70 11.79 3.44 4.24
CA GLU A 70 11.03 3.76 3.04
C GLU A 70 11.15 2.66 1.98
N GLY A 71 10.01 2.21 1.48
CA GLY A 71 9.94 1.19 0.43
C GLY A 71 10.18 -0.25 0.90
N LYS A 72 10.83 -0.49 2.04
CA LYS A 72 11.23 -1.84 2.48
C LYS A 72 10.06 -2.56 3.15
N PHE A 73 9.40 -1.91 4.10
CA PHE A 73 8.37 -2.54 4.91
C PHE A 73 7.07 -2.79 4.16
N TYR A 74 6.66 -1.90 3.26
CA TYR A 74 5.52 -2.22 2.39
C TYR A 74 5.84 -3.37 1.42
N SER A 75 7.10 -3.49 0.95
CA SER A 75 7.53 -4.61 0.12
C SER A 75 7.53 -5.92 0.91
N LEU A 76 8.02 -5.91 2.16
CA LEU A 76 7.91 -7.04 3.07
C LEU A 76 6.45 -7.44 3.29
N PHE A 77 5.57 -6.47 3.56
CA PHE A 77 4.15 -6.73 3.76
C PHE A 77 3.48 -7.28 2.49
N SER A 78 3.88 -6.80 1.31
CA SER A 78 3.44 -7.34 0.02
C SER A 78 3.88 -8.79 -0.17
N LEU A 79 5.12 -9.12 0.15
CA LEU A 79 5.64 -10.49 0.09
C LEU A 79 4.82 -11.43 0.99
N LEU A 80 4.58 -11.00 2.23
CA LEU A 80 3.80 -11.75 3.21
C LEU A 80 2.33 -11.92 2.79
N PHE A 81 1.78 -10.96 2.04
CA PHE A 81 0.44 -11.09 1.46
C PHE A 81 0.38 -12.22 0.42
N GLY A 82 1.35 -12.30 -0.47
CA GLY A 82 1.48 -13.39 -1.45
C GLY A 82 1.69 -14.76 -0.79
N ILE A 83 2.52 -14.85 0.26
CA ILE A 83 2.70 -16.07 1.07
C ILE A 83 1.35 -16.46 1.71
N GLY A 84 0.63 -15.49 2.28
CA GLY A 84 -0.69 -15.70 2.87
C GLY A 84 -1.69 -16.27 1.88
N PHE A 85 -1.69 -15.80 0.62
CA PHE A 85 -2.52 -16.34 -0.45
C PHE A 85 -2.19 -17.83 -0.71
N SER A 86 -0.92 -18.20 -0.81
CA SER A 86 -0.48 -19.59 -0.98
C SER A 86 -0.98 -20.50 0.15
N ILE A 87 -0.92 -20.03 1.40
CA ILE A 87 -1.38 -20.78 2.57
C ILE A 87 -2.90 -20.98 2.51
N ILE A 88 -3.66 -19.94 2.13
CA ILE A 88 -5.13 -20.04 1.98
C ILE A 88 -5.49 -21.08 0.93
N LEU A 89 -4.83 -21.05 -0.26
CA LEU A 89 -5.08 -22.02 -1.31
C LEU A 89 -4.84 -23.45 -0.84
N ARG A 90 -3.67 -23.73 -0.28
CA ARG A 90 -3.29 -25.07 0.17
C ARG A 90 -4.23 -25.62 1.23
N ARG A 91 -4.57 -24.82 2.25
CA ARG A 91 -5.50 -25.24 3.31
C ARG A 91 -6.90 -25.49 2.82
N GLY A 92 -7.36 -24.71 1.85
CA GLY A 92 -8.68 -24.91 1.29
C GLY A 92 -8.76 -26.16 0.41
N GLU A 93 -7.71 -26.45 -0.37
CA GLU A 93 -7.62 -27.71 -1.15
C GLU A 93 -7.64 -28.93 -0.22
N GLN A 94 -6.92 -28.89 0.88
CA GLN A 94 -6.92 -29.97 1.89
C GLN A 94 -8.27 -30.19 2.56
N LYS A 95 -9.10 -29.15 2.70
CA LYS A 95 -10.42 -29.21 3.34
C LYS A 95 -11.58 -29.38 2.32
N GLY A 96 -11.29 -29.48 1.03
CA GLY A 96 -12.31 -29.59 -0.03
C GLY A 96 -13.19 -28.34 -0.17
N ASN A 97 -12.76 -27.18 0.36
CA ASN A 97 -13.53 -25.95 0.36
C ASN A 97 -13.29 -25.13 -0.92
N ASN A 98 -14.27 -24.31 -1.31
CA ASN A 98 -14.08 -23.32 -2.37
C ASN A 98 -13.18 -22.16 -1.88
N THR A 99 -11.89 -22.39 -2.02
CA THR A 99 -10.83 -21.50 -1.55
C THR A 99 -10.87 -20.13 -2.19
N THR A 100 -11.24 -20.09 -3.47
CA THR A 100 -11.32 -18.83 -4.22
C THR A 100 -12.41 -17.92 -3.65
N ALA A 101 -13.58 -18.48 -3.35
CA ALA A 101 -14.67 -17.72 -2.73
C ALA A 101 -14.29 -17.19 -1.34
N LEU A 102 -13.61 -18.01 -0.52
CA LEU A 102 -13.13 -17.57 0.79
C LEU A 102 -12.10 -16.42 0.65
N PHE A 103 -11.21 -16.51 -0.31
CA PHE A 103 -10.20 -15.47 -0.57
C PHE A 103 -10.86 -14.16 -1.01
N TYR A 104 -11.80 -14.21 -1.97
CA TYR A 104 -12.51 -13.01 -2.42
C TYR A 104 -13.37 -12.37 -1.31
N ARG A 105 -13.99 -13.16 -0.43
CA ARG A 105 -14.66 -12.60 0.76
C ARG A 105 -13.71 -11.80 1.65
N ARG A 106 -12.50 -12.29 1.88
CA ARG A 106 -11.47 -11.57 2.65
C ARG A 106 -11.02 -10.31 1.92
N LEU A 107 -10.86 -10.37 0.60
CA LEU A 107 -10.53 -9.21 -0.20
C LEU A 107 -11.64 -8.17 -0.20
N LEU A 108 -12.91 -8.58 -0.23
CA LEU A 108 -14.05 -7.66 -0.12
C LEU A 108 -14.02 -6.91 1.20
N VAL A 109 -13.79 -7.59 2.31
CA VAL A 109 -13.65 -6.93 3.62
C VAL A 109 -12.46 -5.98 3.62
N LEU A 110 -11.31 -6.40 3.08
CA LEU A 110 -10.12 -5.55 2.96
C LEU A 110 -10.38 -4.33 2.06
N PHE A 111 -11.11 -4.51 0.95
CA PHE A 111 -11.53 -3.45 0.06
C PHE A 111 -12.42 -2.42 0.79
N LEU A 112 -13.43 -2.88 1.53
CA LEU A 112 -14.32 -1.98 2.29
C LEU A 112 -13.56 -1.21 3.37
N ILE A 113 -12.66 -1.87 4.09
CA ILE A 113 -11.79 -1.21 5.09
C ILE A 113 -10.86 -0.21 4.39
N GLY A 114 -10.21 -0.60 3.29
CA GLY A 114 -9.32 0.28 2.53
C GLY A 114 -10.04 1.47 1.91
N ALA A 115 -11.26 1.27 1.39
CA ALA A 115 -12.09 2.36 0.90
C ALA A 115 -12.49 3.32 2.03
N ALA A 116 -12.96 2.80 3.16
CA ALA A 116 -13.27 3.63 4.33
C ALA A 116 -12.01 4.38 4.81
N HIS A 117 -10.85 3.72 4.84
CA HIS A 117 -9.58 4.34 5.23
C HIS A 117 -9.20 5.47 4.27
N LEU A 118 -9.23 5.23 2.95
CA LEU A 118 -8.88 6.22 1.93
C LEU A 118 -9.82 7.43 1.94
N PHE A 119 -11.14 7.19 1.97
CA PHE A 119 -12.13 8.26 1.81
C PHE A 119 -12.54 8.96 3.11
N LEU A 120 -12.35 8.30 4.26
CA LEU A 120 -12.84 8.82 5.54
C LEU A 120 -11.73 9.11 6.56
N LEU A 121 -10.53 8.54 6.40
CA LEU A 121 -9.50 8.65 7.43
C LEU A 121 -8.21 9.28 6.92
N TRP A 122 -7.64 8.77 5.83
CA TRP A 122 -6.35 9.26 5.36
C TRP A 122 -6.03 8.76 3.95
N GLU A 123 -5.61 9.69 3.07
CA GLU A 123 -5.25 9.41 1.68
C GLU A 123 -4.03 8.48 1.52
N GLY A 124 -3.19 8.33 2.53
CA GLY A 124 -2.03 7.43 2.53
C GLY A 124 -2.35 5.95 2.52
N ASP A 125 -3.57 5.55 2.11
CA ASP A 125 -4.03 4.16 2.09
C ASP A 125 -3.21 3.26 1.15
N ILE A 126 -2.99 2.03 1.59
CA ILE A 126 -2.43 0.93 0.80
C ILE A 126 -3.34 -0.31 0.78
N LEU A 127 -4.34 -0.37 1.68
CA LEU A 127 -5.21 -1.55 1.83
C LEU A 127 -6.10 -1.72 0.61
N LEU A 128 -6.64 -0.61 0.08
CA LEU A 128 -7.45 -0.61 -1.13
C LEU A 128 -6.64 -1.14 -2.33
N LEU A 129 -5.40 -0.67 -2.49
CA LEU A 129 -4.49 -1.17 -3.51
C LEU A 129 -4.25 -2.68 -3.37
N TYR A 130 -4.04 -3.16 -2.13
CA TYR A 130 -3.81 -4.58 -1.87
C TYR A 130 -5.04 -5.43 -2.17
N ALA A 131 -6.24 -4.92 -1.88
CA ALA A 131 -7.47 -5.60 -2.23
C ALA A 131 -7.65 -5.73 -3.76
N LEU A 132 -7.40 -4.63 -4.48
CA LEU A 132 -7.53 -4.59 -5.95
C LEU A 132 -6.50 -5.51 -6.62
N LEU A 133 -5.22 -5.41 -6.26
CA LEU A 133 -4.17 -6.24 -6.85
C LEU A 133 -4.25 -7.69 -6.36
N GLY A 134 -4.67 -7.91 -5.12
CA GLY A 134 -4.91 -9.23 -4.57
C GLY A 134 -5.97 -10.00 -5.36
N ALA A 135 -6.97 -9.31 -5.91
CA ALA A 135 -8.01 -9.92 -6.74
C ALA A 135 -7.46 -10.57 -8.03
N LEU A 136 -6.25 -10.19 -8.46
CA LEU A 136 -5.58 -10.78 -9.61
C LEU A 136 -4.81 -12.07 -9.26
N LEU A 137 -4.48 -12.32 -7.99
CA LEU A 137 -3.70 -13.50 -7.58
C LEU A 137 -4.33 -14.84 -7.96
N PRO A 138 -5.67 -15.04 -7.87
CA PRO A 138 -6.30 -16.30 -8.29
C PRO A 138 -6.09 -16.65 -9.77
N LEU A 139 -5.82 -15.68 -10.64
CA LEU A 139 -5.48 -15.93 -12.05
C LEU A 139 -4.18 -16.74 -12.19
N PHE A 140 -3.27 -16.60 -11.25
CA PHE A 140 -1.98 -17.26 -11.22
C PHE A 140 -1.99 -18.60 -10.45
N ARG A 141 -3.14 -19.01 -9.90
CA ARG A 141 -3.19 -20.22 -9.05
C ARG A 141 -2.72 -21.50 -9.75
N ASN A 142 -2.99 -21.63 -11.06
CA ASN A 142 -2.65 -22.81 -11.85
C ASN A 142 -1.33 -22.64 -12.63
N CYS A 143 -0.67 -21.46 -12.55
CA CYS A 143 0.58 -21.20 -13.24
C CYS A 143 1.72 -22.04 -12.65
N THR A 144 2.70 -22.40 -13.51
CA THR A 144 3.92 -23.05 -13.04
C THR A 144 4.78 -22.09 -12.21
N ASN A 145 5.67 -22.64 -11.39
CA ASN A 145 6.62 -21.82 -10.62
C ASN A 145 7.51 -20.96 -11.50
N ARG A 146 7.90 -21.47 -12.69
CA ARG A 146 8.68 -20.71 -13.67
C ARG A 146 7.88 -19.52 -14.21
N THR A 147 6.61 -19.73 -14.54
CA THR A 147 5.70 -18.66 -15.01
C THR A 147 5.51 -17.59 -13.94
N LEU A 148 5.34 -17.97 -12.67
CA LEU A 148 5.23 -17.02 -11.56
C LEU A 148 6.48 -16.14 -11.43
N LEU A 149 7.67 -16.73 -11.52
CA LEU A 149 8.93 -15.98 -11.44
C LEU A 149 9.13 -15.05 -12.63
N ILE A 150 8.78 -15.50 -13.84
CA ILE A 150 8.87 -14.66 -15.06
C ILE A 150 7.96 -13.44 -14.91
N TRP A 151 6.68 -13.63 -14.52
CA TRP A 151 5.75 -12.54 -14.30
C TRP A 151 6.18 -11.61 -13.17
N ALA A 152 6.67 -12.17 -12.06
CA ALA A 152 7.18 -11.38 -10.94
C ALA A 152 8.37 -10.50 -11.38
N ALA A 153 9.34 -11.08 -12.08
CA ALA A 153 10.50 -10.34 -12.59
C ALA A 153 10.08 -9.25 -13.61
N ALA A 154 9.22 -9.60 -14.57
CA ALA A 154 8.72 -8.65 -15.57
C ALA A 154 8.00 -7.46 -14.91
N LEU A 155 7.12 -7.72 -13.92
CA LEU A 155 6.39 -6.68 -13.19
C LEU A 155 7.31 -5.83 -12.31
N ILE A 156 8.34 -6.40 -11.69
CA ILE A 156 9.27 -5.64 -10.85
C ILE A 156 10.20 -4.77 -11.70
N ILE A 157 10.55 -5.22 -12.92
CA ILE A 157 11.41 -4.48 -13.83
C ILE A 157 10.63 -3.46 -14.66
N SER A 158 9.33 -3.72 -14.95
CA SER A 158 8.51 -2.85 -15.79
C SER A 158 8.49 -1.36 -15.39
N PRO A 159 8.61 -0.94 -14.12
CA PRO A 159 8.74 0.46 -13.75
C PRO A 159 9.89 1.19 -14.44
N VAL A 160 11.02 0.52 -14.62
CA VAL A 160 12.17 1.13 -15.32
C VAL A 160 11.80 1.47 -16.76
N VAL A 161 11.14 0.53 -17.45
CA VAL A 161 10.68 0.73 -18.84
C VAL A 161 9.61 1.82 -18.90
N ILE A 162 8.65 1.80 -17.95
CA ILE A 162 7.58 2.80 -17.89
C ILE A 162 8.18 4.19 -17.64
N ASP A 163 9.13 4.33 -16.72
CA ASP A 163 9.76 5.62 -16.42
C ASP A 163 10.59 6.14 -17.61
N LEU A 164 11.30 5.26 -18.33
CA LEU A 164 11.96 5.63 -19.59
C LEU A 164 10.95 6.10 -20.66
N MET A 165 9.80 5.41 -20.76
CA MET A 165 8.72 5.84 -21.68
C MET A 165 8.12 7.18 -21.28
N LYS A 166 7.90 7.44 -19.98
CA LYS A 166 7.45 8.76 -19.51
C LYS A 166 8.41 9.87 -19.88
N LEU A 167 9.72 9.62 -19.69
CA LEU A 167 10.76 10.58 -20.10
C LEU A 167 10.77 10.84 -21.61
N TRP A 168 10.61 9.79 -22.42
CA TRP A 168 10.60 9.92 -23.86
C TRP A 168 9.34 10.59 -24.41
N LEU A 169 8.18 10.30 -23.80
CA LEU A 169 6.89 10.87 -24.22
C LEU A 169 6.59 12.23 -23.55
N GLU A 170 7.38 12.65 -22.58
CA GLU A 170 7.14 13.81 -21.72
C GLU A 170 5.73 13.80 -21.10
N ALA A 171 5.20 12.61 -20.82
CA ALA A 171 3.85 12.39 -20.33
C ALA A 171 3.79 11.27 -19.29
N SER A 172 2.94 11.44 -18.28
CA SER A 172 2.62 10.40 -17.29
C SER A 172 1.19 9.90 -17.49
N PRO A 173 0.96 8.57 -17.41
CA PRO A 173 -0.38 8.00 -17.45
C PRO A 173 -1.27 8.46 -16.29
N ALA A 174 -0.68 9.02 -15.23
CA ALA A 174 -1.38 9.56 -14.07
C ALA A 174 -1.76 11.03 -14.21
N GLN A 175 -1.26 11.71 -15.23
CA GLN A 175 -1.36 13.18 -15.39
C GLN A 175 -2.80 13.71 -15.38
N PHE A 176 -3.78 12.91 -15.79
CA PHE A 176 -5.20 13.31 -15.80
C PHE A 176 -5.82 13.42 -14.40
N LEU A 177 -5.25 12.78 -13.38
CA LEU A 177 -5.78 12.78 -12.00
C LEU A 177 -5.35 14.01 -11.21
N LEU A 178 -4.19 14.57 -11.48
CA LEU A 178 -3.68 15.71 -10.75
C LEU A 178 -4.56 16.95 -10.88
N PRO A 179 -5.02 17.35 -12.08
CA PRO A 179 -5.94 18.48 -12.25
C PRO A 179 -7.27 18.30 -11.49
N ILE A 180 -7.76 17.04 -11.37
CA ILE A 180 -8.98 16.74 -10.60
C ILE A 180 -8.75 17.03 -9.13
N GLY A 181 -7.65 16.53 -8.55
CA GLY A 181 -7.29 16.81 -7.16
C GLY A 181 -7.12 18.31 -6.90
N VAL A 182 -6.38 19.00 -7.78
CA VAL A 182 -6.15 20.46 -7.67
C VAL A 182 -7.45 21.25 -7.77
N ALA A 183 -8.38 20.85 -8.63
CA ALA A 183 -9.68 21.52 -8.74
C ALA A 183 -10.51 21.37 -7.45
N ILE A 184 -10.56 20.17 -6.87
CA ILE A 184 -11.23 19.91 -5.58
C ILE A 184 -10.56 20.71 -4.46
N ASP A 185 -9.24 20.75 -4.42
CA ASP A 185 -8.46 21.53 -3.45
C ASP A 185 -8.83 23.03 -3.56
N ALA A 186 -8.87 23.56 -4.77
CA ALA A 186 -9.19 24.97 -4.99
C ALA A 186 -10.62 25.33 -4.52
N GLU A 187 -11.61 24.45 -4.72
CA GLU A 187 -12.98 24.61 -4.21
C GLU A 187 -13.01 24.65 -2.68
N ASN A 188 -12.09 23.94 -2.03
CA ASN A 188 -11.94 23.88 -0.57
C ASN A 188 -11.00 24.98 -0.01
N GLY A 189 -10.50 25.89 -0.85
CA GLY A 189 -9.59 26.94 -0.43
C GLY A 189 -8.15 26.47 -0.19
N ILE A 190 -7.80 25.28 -0.66
CA ILE A 190 -6.43 24.75 -0.64
C ILE A 190 -5.75 25.20 -1.94
N THR A 191 -4.65 25.91 -1.79
CA THR A 191 -3.90 26.48 -2.90
C THR A 191 -2.45 26.02 -2.87
N GLU A 192 -1.71 26.28 -3.95
CA GLU A 192 -0.29 26.02 -4.04
C GLU A 192 0.53 26.72 -2.93
N GLN A 193 0.04 27.86 -2.44
CA GLN A 193 0.70 28.65 -1.41
C GLN A 193 0.42 28.15 0.01
N ASN A 194 -0.75 27.53 0.26
CA ASN A 194 -1.16 27.18 1.62
C ASN A 194 -1.25 25.67 1.90
N TRP A 195 -1.17 24.80 0.89
CA TRP A 195 -1.41 23.37 1.06
C TRP A 195 -0.54 22.73 2.16
N ARG A 196 0.71 23.18 2.32
CA ARG A 196 1.63 22.66 3.34
C ARG A 196 1.17 22.99 4.76
N SER A 197 0.61 24.16 4.96
CA SER A 197 0.19 24.66 6.28
C SER A 197 -1.32 24.46 6.54
N PHE A 198 -2.10 24.07 5.54
CA PHE A 198 -3.56 24.03 5.62
C PHE A 198 -4.10 23.25 6.82
N LEU A 199 -3.51 22.10 7.13
CA LEU A 199 -3.88 21.25 8.26
C LEU A 199 -3.18 21.62 9.58
N PHE A 200 -2.18 22.51 9.55
CA PHE A 200 -1.29 22.76 10.68
C PHE A 200 -1.36 24.22 11.17
N THR A 201 -2.47 24.91 10.90
CA THR A 201 -2.75 26.23 11.47
C THR A 201 -3.45 26.09 12.82
N GLU A 202 -3.35 27.13 13.66
CA GLU A 202 -4.02 27.15 14.99
C GLU A 202 -5.54 26.95 14.93
N ASN A 203 -6.16 27.30 13.80
CA ASN A 203 -7.60 27.18 13.57
C ASN A 203 -7.99 25.91 12.80
N SER A 204 -7.01 25.05 12.43
CA SER A 204 -7.32 23.82 11.70
C SER A 204 -8.02 22.81 12.60
N GLY A 205 -9.11 22.24 12.08
CA GLY A 205 -9.91 21.27 12.80
C GLY A 205 -10.54 20.26 11.85
N TRP A 206 -11.69 19.71 12.27
CA TRP A 206 -12.40 18.69 11.50
C TRP A 206 -12.84 19.16 10.11
N LYS A 207 -13.18 20.45 9.95
CA LYS A 207 -13.61 21.03 8.67
C LYS A 207 -12.46 21.05 7.67
N GLU A 208 -11.31 21.55 8.08
CA GLU A 208 -10.10 21.63 7.27
C GLU A 208 -9.58 20.22 6.92
N TRP A 209 -9.62 19.31 7.89
CA TRP A 209 -9.27 17.92 7.65
C TRP A 209 -10.19 17.25 6.63
N ARG A 210 -11.51 17.47 6.69
CA ARG A 210 -12.45 16.96 5.67
C ARG A 210 -12.18 17.54 4.30
N ALA A 211 -11.95 18.83 4.20
CA ALA A 211 -11.62 19.51 2.96
C ALA A 211 -10.38 18.90 2.31
N TRP A 212 -9.34 18.64 3.10
CA TRP A 212 -8.14 17.94 2.66
C TRP A 212 -8.43 16.53 2.13
N GLN A 213 -9.29 15.78 2.79
CA GLN A 213 -9.62 14.41 2.40
C GLN A 213 -10.44 14.31 1.11
N GLU A 214 -11.14 15.36 0.71
CA GLU A 214 -11.98 15.36 -0.51
C GLU A 214 -11.15 15.20 -1.79
N SER A 215 -9.96 15.76 -1.86
CA SER A 215 -9.02 15.59 -2.99
C SER A 215 -8.14 14.35 -2.85
N GLY A 216 -8.00 13.84 -1.63
CA GLY A 216 -7.01 12.83 -1.25
C GLY A 216 -7.02 11.58 -2.13
N TRP A 217 -8.20 11.12 -2.58
CA TRP A 217 -8.29 9.96 -3.48
C TRP A 217 -7.64 10.21 -4.85
N ALA A 218 -7.84 11.39 -5.43
CA ALA A 218 -7.27 11.72 -6.75
C ALA A 218 -5.75 11.84 -6.65
N ILE A 219 -5.25 12.53 -5.63
CA ILE A 219 -3.82 12.67 -5.34
C ILE A 219 -3.20 11.29 -5.05
N ARG A 220 -3.89 10.45 -4.28
CA ARG A 220 -3.43 9.09 -3.99
C ARG A 220 -3.32 8.22 -5.23
N PHE A 221 -4.35 8.16 -6.06
CA PHE A 221 -4.30 7.38 -7.30
C PHE A 221 -3.29 7.94 -8.29
N HIS A 222 -3.17 9.26 -8.39
CA HIS A 222 -2.07 9.88 -9.14
C HIS A 222 -0.71 9.34 -8.67
N TYR A 223 -0.42 9.43 -7.38
CA TYR A 223 0.83 8.94 -6.79
C TYR A 223 1.07 7.44 -7.04
N LEU A 224 0.05 6.59 -6.88
CA LEU A 224 0.18 5.15 -7.07
C LEU A 224 0.50 4.78 -8.52
N LEU A 225 -0.11 5.47 -9.47
CA LEU A 225 0.14 5.28 -10.91
C LEU A 225 1.50 5.86 -11.31
N ASP A 226 1.79 7.09 -10.90
CA ASP A 226 3.01 7.78 -11.28
C ASP A 226 4.27 7.13 -10.70
N SER A 227 4.23 6.66 -9.46
CA SER A 227 5.33 5.91 -8.83
C SER A 227 5.44 4.45 -9.28
N ASN A 228 4.60 4.00 -10.22
CA ASN A 228 4.54 2.62 -10.71
C ASN A 228 4.35 1.60 -9.56
N ARG A 229 3.55 1.95 -8.53
CA ARG A 229 3.30 1.08 -7.37
C ARG A 229 2.56 -0.20 -7.74
N LEU A 230 1.64 -0.14 -8.71
CA LEU A 230 0.82 -1.28 -9.10
C LEU A 230 1.65 -2.48 -9.56
N PRO A 231 2.51 -2.36 -10.59
CA PRO A 231 3.32 -3.49 -11.03
C PRO A 231 4.33 -3.94 -9.97
N LYS A 232 4.95 -3.02 -9.22
CA LYS A 232 5.87 -3.37 -8.13
C LYS A 232 5.21 -4.25 -7.08
N VAL A 233 4.05 -3.84 -6.57
CA VAL A 233 3.31 -4.58 -5.53
C VAL A 233 2.83 -5.94 -6.05
N LEU A 234 2.25 -5.99 -7.25
CA LEU A 234 1.79 -7.26 -7.84
C LEU A 234 2.97 -8.22 -8.08
N GLY A 235 4.10 -7.72 -8.58
CA GLY A 235 5.30 -8.53 -8.76
C GLY A 235 5.80 -9.13 -7.45
N VAL A 236 5.83 -8.34 -6.37
CA VAL A 236 6.21 -8.83 -5.03
C VAL A 236 5.16 -9.80 -4.46
N PHE A 237 3.85 -9.60 -4.72
CA PHE A 237 2.82 -10.59 -4.39
C PHE A 237 3.10 -11.95 -5.05
N LEU A 238 3.47 -11.96 -6.33
CA LEU A 238 3.80 -13.19 -7.05
C LEU A 238 5.06 -13.87 -6.51
N LEU A 239 6.09 -13.11 -6.12
CA LEU A 239 7.26 -13.65 -5.41
C LEU A 239 6.86 -14.29 -4.09
N GLY A 240 6.02 -13.63 -3.30
CA GLY A 240 5.47 -14.17 -2.06
C GLY A 240 4.66 -15.44 -2.30
N PHE A 241 3.82 -15.46 -3.35
CA PHE A 241 3.06 -16.64 -3.72
C PHE A 241 3.98 -17.83 -4.11
N TYR A 242 5.04 -17.56 -4.88
CA TYR A 242 6.05 -18.57 -5.20
C TYR A 242 6.75 -19.10 -3.94
N ALA A 243 7.23 -18.20 -3.06
CA ALA A 243 7.88 -18.57 -1.81
C ALA A 243 6.97 -19.47 -0.93
N GLY A 244 5.71 -19.06 -0.77
CA GLY A 244 4.74 -19.83 0.00
C GLY A 244 4.43 -21.22 -0.60
N ARG A 245 4.48 -21.38 -1.94
CA ARG A 245 4.39 -22.69 -2.60
C ARG A 245 5.58 -23.58 -2.31
N LYS A 246 6.78 -23.02 -2.23
CA LYS A 246 8.02 -23.74 -1.92
C LYS A 246 8.14 -24.09 -0.44
N ARG A 247 7.25 -23.61 0.42
CA ARG A 247 7.27 -23.81 1.88
C ARG A 247 8.52 -23.21 2.56
N ILE A 248 9.04 -22.15 1.98
CA ILE A 248 10.12 -21.35 2.57
C ILE A 248 9.56 -20.54 3.73
#